data_c215749f136514439c6280726ef76a8b
#
_entry.id   c215749f136514439c6280726ef76a8b
#
_cell.length_a   1.000
_cell.length_b   1.000
_cell.length_c   1.000
_cell.angle_alpha   90.00
_cell.angle_beta   90.00
_cell.angle_gamma   90.00
#
_symmetry.space_group_name_H-M   'P 1'
#
loop_
_entity.id
_entity.type
_entity.pdbx_description
1 polymer ?
#
loop_
_entity_poly.entity_id
_entity_poly.type
_entity_poly.pdbx_seq_one_letter_code
_entity_poly.pdbx_strand_id
1 'polypeptide(L)'
;MKEGDFMNIAKFTQNSQNSVNMAQQYAVEFGNQEIEEEHLLYALINIDDSLIKKLIEKMEINTDHFTDRVKEAIEKRVKVSGGELRIGQKLNEVLITAENQAKKMGDEYVSVEHLFLSMLDHPNKEVAEIFREYGITKERFLTA
;
A
#
# COMPACT_ATOMS: atom_id res chain seq x y z
N MET A 1 -0.55 -0.95 -22.24
CA MET A 1 -1.28 -1.86 -21.34
C MET A 1 -2.68 -1.33 -21.09
N LYS A 2 -3.65 -2.19 -21.16
CA LYS A 2 -5.02 -1.80 -20.85
C LYS A 2 -5.19 -1.68 -19.34
N GLU A 3 -5.95 -0.69 -18.92
CA GLU A 3 -6.16 -0.46 -17.50
C GLU A 3 -6.79 -1.67 -16.81
N GLY A 4 -7.77 -2.32 -17.45
CA GLY A 4 -8.40 -3.51 -16.91
C GLY A 4 -7.49 -4.71 -16.76
N ASP A 5 -6.40 -4.76 -17.55
CA ASP A 5 -5.39 -5.81 -17.45
C ASP A 5 -4.30 -5.45 -16.45
N PHE A 6 -4.22 -4.15 -16.10
CA PHE A 6 -3.19 -3.61 -15.24
C PHE A 6 -3.44 -3.97 -13.77
N MET A 7 -4.63 -3.62 -13.29
CA MET A 7 -5.06 -3.94 -11.92
C MET A 7 -6.56 -4.19 -11.91
N ASN A 8 -6.95 -5.36 -11.40
CA ASN A 8 -8.37 -5.66 -11.26
C ASN A 8 -8.83 -5.23 -9.87
N ILE A 9 -9.52 -4.09 -9.79
CA ILE A 9 -9.97 -3.53 -8.53
C ILE A 9 -11.49 -3.41 -8.46
N ALA A 10 -12.20 -4.21 -9.27
CA ALA A 10 -13.66 -4.13 -9.35
C ALA A 10 -14.34 -4.40 -8.01
N LYS A 11 -13.75 -5.26 -7.18
CA LYS A 11 -14.31 -5.60 -5.86
C LYS A 11 -13.63 -4.87 -4.71
N PHE A 12 -12.95 -3.78 -5.00
CA PHE A 12 -12.34 -2.96 -3.98
C PHE A 12 -13.32 -1.88 -3.53
N THR A 13 -13.28 -1.54 -2.24
CA THR A 13 -14.05 -0.39 -1.74
C THR A 13 -13.56 0.88 -2.41
N GLN A 14 -14.37 1.95 -2.35
CA GLN A 14 -13.99 3.22 -2.94
C GLN A 14 -12.66 3.73 -2.40
N ASN A 15 -12.46 3.64 -1.09
CA ASN A 15 -11.20 4.09 -0.49
C ASN A 15 -10.01 3.23 -0.92
N SER A 16 -10.19 1.93 -1.06
CA SER A 16 -9.10 1.08 -1.53
C SER A 16 -8.82 1.31 -3.01
N GLN A 17 -9.84 1.55 -3.84
CA GLN A 17 -9.65 1.95 -5.24
C GLN A 17 -8.87 3.26 -5.33
N ASN A 18 -9.26 4.24 -4.53
CA ASN A 18 -8.57 5.54 -4.48
C ASN A 18 -7.10 5.36 -4.10
N SER A 19 -6.83 4.49 -3.13
CA SER A 19 -5.45 4.22 -2.69
C SER A 19 -4.61 3.61 -3.80
N VAL A 20 -5.17 2.64 -4.51
CA VAL A 20 -4.46 1.98 -5.62
C VAL A 20 -4.20 2.99 -6.75
N ASN A 21 -5.21 3.80 -7.08
CA ASN A 21 -5.05 4.83 -8.11
C ASN A 21 -4.00 5.87 -7.72
N MET A 22 -3.98 6.29 -6.46
CA MET A 22 -2.97 7.23 -5.97
C MET A 22 -1.57 6.61 -5.97
N ALA A 23 -1.47 5.33 -5.66
CA ALA A 23 -0.18 4.63 -5.72
C ALA A 23 0.39 4.70 -7.14
N GLN A 24 -0.46 4.52 -8.14
CA GLN A 24 -0.07 4.62 -9.54
C GLN A 24 0.42 6.04 -9.86
N GLN A 25 -0.32 7.06 -9.41
CA GLN A 25 0.07 8.46 -9.61
C GLN A 25 1.40 8.77 -8.94
N TYR A 26 1.62 8.28 -7.73
CA TYR A 26 2.88 8.50 -7.03
C TYR A 26 4.06 7.86 -7.78
N ALA A 27 3.88 6.65 -8.32
CA ALA A 27 4.94 6.03 -9.10
C ALA A 27 5.34 6.91 -10.29
N VAL A 28 4.35 7.50 -10.96
CA VAL A 28 4.60 8.43 -12.06
C VAL A 28 5.31 9.70 -11.56
N GLU A 29 4.78 10.31 -10.50
CA GLU A 29 5.34 11.55 -9.95
C GLU A 29 6.78 11.41 -9.48
N PHE A 30 7.10 10.27 -8.87
CA PHE A 30 8.46 10.02 -8.37
C PHE A 30 9.38 9.46 -9.46
N GLY A 31 8.87 9.29 -10.68
CA GLY A 31 9.68 8.82 -11.79
C GLY A 31 10.05 7.34 -11.73
N ASN A 32 9.24 6.54 -11.09
CA ASN A 32 9.47 5.11 -10.97
C ASN A 32 8.72 4.36 -12.07
N GLN A 33 9.33 3.32 -12.59
CA GLN A 33 8.74 2.52 -13.67
C GLN A 33 7.78 1.46 -13.15
N GLU A 34 7.92 1.07 -11.90
CA GLU A 34 7.05 0.09 -11.28
C GLU A 34 6.30 0.69 -10.11
N ILE A 35 5.05 0.29 -9.95
CA ILE A 35 4.27 0.64 -8.77
C ILE A 35 4.63 -0.39 -7.70
N GLU A 36 5.17 0.08 -6.58
CA GLU A 36 5.67 -0.76 -5.52
C GLU A 36 4.82 -0.65 -4.25
N GLU A 37 5.09 -1.53 -3.27
CA GLU A 37 4.36 -1.48 -2.00
C GLU A 37 4.48 -0.12 -1.31
N GLU A 38 5.65 0.53 -1.40
CA GLU A 38 5.85 1.84 -0.78
C GLU A 38 4.88 2.88 -1.34
N HIS A 39 4.61 2.82 -2.65
CA HIS A 39 3.65 3.73 -3.27
C HIS A 39 2.25 3.50 -2.70
N LEU A 40 1.85 2.23 -2.53
CA LEU A 40 0.56 1.90 -1.95
C LEU A 40 0.49 2.31 -0.48
N LEU A 41 1.53 2.04 0.29
CA LEU A 41 1.59 2.43 1.70
C LEU A 41 1.46 3.94 1.85
N TYR A 42 2.19 4.69 1.03
CA TYR A 42 2.12 6.14 1.03
C TYR A 42 0.70 6.63 0.71
N ALA A 43 0.06 6.01 -0.27
CA ALA A 43 -1.32 6.33 -0.64
C ALA A 43 -2.30 6.02 0.49
N LEU A 44 -2.17 4.85 1.12
CA LEU A 44 -3.06 4.44 2.21
C LEU A 44 -3.04 5.44 3.38
N ILE A 45 -1.89 6.07 3.62
CA ILE A 45 -1.75 7.06 4.69
C ILE A 45 -2.31 8.42 4.28
N ASN A 46 -2.19 8.77 2.99
CA ASN A 46 -2.47 10.13 2.51
C ASN A 46 -3.83 10.34 1.88
N ILE A 47 -4.65 9.30 1.71
CA ILE A 47 -6.02 9.52 1.21
C ILE A 47 -6.82 10.32 2.26
N ASP A 48 -7.82 11.04 1.80
CA ASP A 48 -8.68 11.81 2.69
C ASP A 48 -9.32 10.89 3.72
N ASP A 49 -9.32 11.34 4.97
CA ASP A 49 -9.92 10.60 6.09
C ASP A 49 -9.37 9.16 6.20
N SER A 50 -8.05 9.02 6.09
CA SER A 50 -7.40 7.71 6.09
C SER A 50 -7.61 6.94 7.39
N LEU A 51 -8.25 5.79 7.29
CA LEU A 51 -8.40 4.86 8.40
C LEU A 51 -7.04 4.31 8.84
N ILE A 52 -6.18 4.01 7.87
CA ILE A 52 -4.84 3.47 8.17
C ILE A 52 -4.03 4.47 9.01
N LYS A 53 -4.08 5.75 8.64
CA LYS A 53 -3.42 6.80 9.41
C LYS A 53 -3.95 6.83 10.85
N LYS A 54 -5.27 6.74 11.02
CA LYS A 54 -5.88 6.74 12.35
C LYS A 54 -5.45 5.53 13.18
N LEU A 55 -5.33 4.37 12.55
CA LEU A 55 -4.89 3.17 13.25
C LEU A 55 -3.42 3.25 13.67
N ILE A 56 -2.59 3.83 12.82
CA ILE A 56 -1.18 4.05 13.14
C ILE A 56 -1.07 5.03 14.32
N GLU A 57 -1.89 6.07 14.35
CA GLU A 57 -1.95 7.00 15.48
C GLU A 57 -2.33 6.28 16.78
N LYS A 58 -3.29 5.35 16.71
CA LYS A 58 -3.68 4.55 17.88
C LYS A 58 -2.56 3.65 18.39
N MET A 59 -1.62 3.30 17.53
CA MET A 59 -0.42 2.57 17.93
C MET A 59 0.64 3.48 18.56
N GLU A 60 0.30 4.75 18.78
CA GLU A 60 1.18 5.74 19.38
C GLU A 60 2.42 6.04 18.52
N ILE A 61 2.24 5.97 17.20
CA ILE A 61 3.28 6.28 16.23
C ILE A 61 3.04 7.68 15.69
N ASN A 62 4.09 8.49 15.60
CA ASN A 62 4.04 9.81 14.97
C ASN A 62 3.83 9.60 13.47
N THR A 63 2.63 9.92 12.97
CA THR A 63 2.27 9.65 11.58
C THR A 63 3.03 10.53 10.60
N ASP A 64 3.37 11.76 10.97
CA ASP A 64 4.16 12.62 10.08
C ASP A 64 5.55 12.04 9.87
N HIS A 65 6.17 11.58 10.94
CA HIS A 65 7.49 10.94 10.89
C HIS A 65 7.43 9.66 10.06
N PHE A 66 6.39 8.86 10.28
CA PHE A 66 6.20 7.61 9.54
C PHE A 66 6.00 7.88 8.05
N THR A 67 5.17 8.87 7.71
CA THR A 67 4.89 9.25 6.33
C THR A 67 6.18 9.71 5.62
N ASP A 68 6.99 10.52 6.30
CA ASP A 68 8.27 10.97 5.76
C ASP A 68 9.23 9.80 5.52
N ARG A 69 9.22 8.82 6.41
CA ARG A 69 10.05 7.62 6.25
C ARG A 69 9.64 6.81 5.02
N VAL A 70 8.33 6.68 4.79
CA VAL A 70 7.82 5.98 3.60
C VAL A 70 8.22 6.74 2.33
N LYS A 71 8.07 8.06 2.34
CA LYS A 71 8.48 8.90 1.22
C LYS A 71 9.96 8.75 0.91
N GLU A 72 10.79 8.70 1.94
CA GLU A 72 12.23 8.49 1.79
C GLU A 72 12.51 7.18 1.05
N ALA A 73 11.80 6.11 1.38
CA ALA A 73 11.96 4.83 0.70
C ALA A 73 11.62 4.92 -0.78
N ILE A 74 10.57 5.67 -1.11
CA ILE A 74 10.18 5.90 -2.51
C ILE A 74 11.28 6.68 -3.23
N GLU A 75 11.79 7.74 -2.60
CA GLU A 75 12.80 8.60 -3.19
C GLU A 75 14.12 7.89 -3.48
N LYS A 76 14.39 6.82 -2.76
CA LYS A 76 15.59 6.01 -2.96
C LYS A 76 15.49 5.07 -4.16
N ARG A 77 14.30 4.87 -4.70
CA ARG A 77 14.13 3.99 -5.84
C ARG A 77 14.70 4.63 -7.10
N VAL A 78 15.18 3.77 -8.00
CA VAL A 78 15.76 4.21 -9.28
C VAL A 78 14.69 4.94 -10.10
N LYS A 79 15.05 6.11 -10.60
CA LYS A 79 14.19 6.87 -11.51
C LYS A 79 14.48 6.45 -12.93
N VAL A 80 13.42 6.19 -13.68
CA VAL A 80 13.53 5.74 -15.07
C VAL A 80 12.75 6.71 -15.96
N SER A 81 13.37 7.13 -17.05
CA SER A 81 12.74 8.02 -18.02
C SER A 81 12.16 7.20 -19.16
N GLY A 82 10.87 7.37 -19.42
CA GLY A 82 10.17 6.66 -20.49
C GLY A 82 9.81 5.23 -20.10
N GLY A 83 9.23 4.50 -21.05
CA GLY A 83 8.77 3.15 -20.83
C GLY A 83 7.37 3.08 -20.24
N GLU A 84 6.82 1.89 -20.17
CA GLU A 84 5.50 1.66 -19.60
C GLU A 84 5.57 1.48 -18.11
N LEU A 85 4.59 2.05 -17.41
CA LEU A 85 4.41 1.81 -15.99
C LEU A 85 3.89 0.39 -15.77
N ARG A 86 4.49 -0.32 -14.82
CA ARG A 86 4.13 -1.71 -14.52
C ARG A 86 3.85 -1.87 -13.03
N ILE A 87 3.06 -2.89 -12.69
CA ILE A 87 2.89 -3.28 -11.30
C ILE A 87 4.11 -4.09 -10.88
N GLY A 88 4.74 -3.71 -9.76
CA GLY A 88 5.82 -4.50 -9.19
C GLY A 88 5.29 -5.86 -8.74
N GLN A 89 6.13 -6.87 -8.82
CA GLN A 89 5.74 -8.25 -8.50
C GLN A 89 5.23 -8.39 -7.06
N LYS A 90 5.91 -7.75 -6.12
CA LYS A 90 5.51 -7.82 -4.71
C LYS A 90 4.19 -7.12 -4.46
N LEU A 91 3.95 -5.99 -5.11
CA LEU A 91 2.67 -5.31 -4.98
C LEU A 91 1.54 -6.15 -5.57
N ASN A 92 1.77 -6.77 -6.71
CA ASN A 92 0.77 -7.65 -7.31
C ASN A 92 0.40 -8.78 -6.35
N GLU A 93 1.39 -9.37 -5.69
CA GLU A 93 1.17 -10.40 -4.67
C GLU A 93 0.32 -9.88 -3.51
N VAL A 94 0.58 -8.66 -3.05
CA VAL A 94 -0.21 -8.02 -1.99
C VAL A 94 -1.67 -7.88 -2.41
N LEU A 95 -1.91 -7.42 -3.63
CA LEU A 95 -3.28 -7.22 -4.13
C LEU A 95 -4.05 -8.54 -4.23
N ILE A 96 -3.41 -9.58 -4.74
CA ILE A 96 -4.02 -10.91 -4.86
C ILE A 96 -4.31 -11.49 -3.47
N THR A 97 -3.35 -11.39 -2.57
CA THR A 97 -3.49 -11.92 -1.20
C THR A 97 -4.59 -11.18 -0.44
N ALA A 98 -4.70 -9.85 -0.63
CA ALA A 98 -5.76 -9.07 0.01
C ALA A 98 -7.14 -9.54 -0.45
N GLU A 99 -7.30 -9.83 -1.73
CA GLU A 99 -8.55 -10.34 -2.27
C GLU A 99 -8.90 -11.71 -1.68
N ASN A 100 -7.91 -12.61 -1.60
CA ASN A 100 -8.12 -13.92 -0.99
C ASN A 100 -8.47 -13.81 0.49
N GLN A 101 -7.86 -12.90 1.20
CA GLN A 101 -8.11 -12.68 2.62
C GLN A 101 -9.51 -12.16 2.87
N ALA A 102 -9.98 -11.24 2.03
CA ALA A 102 -11.35 -10.73 2.12
C ALA A 102 -12.35 -11.88 1.93
N LYS A 103 -12.12 -12.76 0.97
CA LYS A 103 -12.97 -13.93 0.73
C LYS A 103 -13.01 -14.86 1.94
N LYS A 104 -11.87 -15.13 2.56
CA LYS A 104 -11.78 -15.98 3.74
C LYS A 104 -12.54 -15.39 4.93
N MET A 105 -12.56 -14.07 5.04
CA MET A 105 -13.27 -13.37 6.11
C MET A 105 -14.76 -13.21 5.82
N GLY A 106 -15.22 -13.66 4.66
CA GLY A 106 -16.61 -13.51 4.26
C GLY A 106 -16.97 -12.11 3.81
N ASP A 107 -15.98 -11.28 3.51
CA ASP A 107 -16.20 -9.92 3.07
C ASP A 107 -16.35 -9.87 1.55
N GLU A 108 -17.35 -9.13 1.08
CA GLU A 108 -17.62 -9.00 -0.34
C GLU A 108 -16.59 -8.11 -1.05
N TYR A 109 -16.07 -7.13 -0.34
CA TYR A 109 -15.16 -6.12 -0.92
C TYR A 109 -13.83 -6.09 -0.21
N VAL A 110 -12.79 -5.73 -0.95
CA VAL A 110 -11.44 -5.53 -0.42
C VAL A 110 -11.34 -4.11 0.13
N SER A 111 -11.14 -3.97 1.41
CA SER A 111 -11.01 -2.68 2.09
C SER A 111 -9.55 -2.29 2.24
N VAL A 112 -9.31 -1.05 2.71
CA VAL A 112 -7.95 -0.58 3.02
C VAL A 112 -7.30 -1.44 4.10
N GLU A 113 -8.09 -1.96 5.05
CA GLU A 113 -7.56 -2.85 6.09
C GLU A 113 -7.03 -4.15 5.50
N HIS A 114 -7.74 -4.73 4.52
CA HIS A 114 -7.27 -5.93 3.85
C HIS A 114 -5.96 -5.68 3.12
N LEU A 115 -5.84 -4.52 2.46
CA LEU A 115 -4.61 -4.14 1.78
C LEU A 115 -3.44 -4.02 2.76
N PHE A 116 -3.67 -3.36 3.88
CA PHE A 116 -2.62 -3.17 4.88
C PHE A 116 -2.23 -4.50 5.53
N LEU A 117 -3.21 -5.33 5.90
CA LEU A 117 -2.94 -6.66 6.46
C LEU A 117 -2.15 -7.52 5.50
N SER A 118 -2.51 -7.50 4.22
CA SER A 118 -1.78 -8.25 3.20
C SER A 118 -0.33 -7.78 3.11
N MET A 119 -0.13 -6.45 3.20
CA MET A 119 1.22 -5.87 3.17
C MET A 119 2.04 -6.31 4.40
N LEU A 120 1.40 -6.40 5.56
CA LEU A 120 2.06 -6.90 6.77
C LEU A 120 2.49 -8.37 6.63
N ASP A 121 1.69 -9.17 5.92
CA ASP A 121 1.99 -10.58 5.70
C ASP A 121 3.03 -10.80 4.60
N HIS A 122 3.09 -9.91 3.63
CA HIS A 122 3.95 -10.05 2.44
C HIS A 122 4.71 -8.76 2.12
N PRO A 123 5.46 -8.21 3.09
CA PRO A 123 6.16 -6.96 2.82
C PRO A 123 7.37 -7.19 1.91
N ASN A 124 7.65 -6.22 1.05
CA ASN A 124 8.94 -6.23 0.36
C ASN A 124 10.02 -5.80 1.37
N LYS A 125 11.27 -5.80 0.94
CA LYS A 125 12.40 -5.53 1.84
C LYS A 125 12.29 -4.18 2.53
N GLU A 126 11.99 -3.14 1.77
CA GLU A 126 11.93 -1.76 2.28
C GLU A 126 10.77 -1.58 3.26
N VAL A 127 9.60 -2.11 2.91
CA VAL A 127 8.41 -2.03 3.77
C VAL A 127 8.61 -2.85 5.04
N ALA A 128 9.25 -4.03 4.94
CA ALA A 128 9.56 -4.83 6.11
C ALA A 128 10.46 -4.07 7.08
N GLU A 129 11.46 -3.34 6.57
CA GLU A 129 12.33 -2.53 7.40
C GLU A 129 11.57 -1.40 8.09
N ILE A 130 10.67 -0.72 7.36
CA ILE A 130 9.86 0.35 7.93
C ILE A 130 8.97 -0.19 9.04
N PHE A 131 8.29 -1.29 8.81
CA PHE A 131 7.43 -1.88 9.83
C PHE A 131 8.24 -2.25 11.08
N ARG A 132 9.43 -2.80 10.91
CA ARG A 132 10.29 -3.15 12.03
C ARG A 132 10.74 -1.92 12.80
N GLU A 133 11.14 -0.86 12.11
CA GLU A 133 11.59 0.39 12.73
C GLU A 133 10.52 0.99 13.64
N TYR A 134 9.25 0.86 13.27
CA TYR A 134 8.14 1.44 14.01
C TYR A 134 7.42 0.44 14.89
N GLY A 135 7.87 -0.81 14.90
CA GLY A 135 7.24 -1.86 15.69
C GLY A 135 5.83 -2.17 15.25
N ILE A 136 5.54 -2.03 13.95
CA ILE A 136 4.22 -2.34 13.43
C ILE A 136 4.15 -3.83 13.13
N THR A 137 3.22 -4.50 13.81
CA THR A 137 2.96 -5.93 13.62
C THR A 137 1.48 -6.12 13.32
N LYS A 138 1.15 -7.27 12.75
CA LYS A 138 -0.23 -7.63 12.49
C LYS A 138 -1.05 -7.58 13.77
N GLU A 139 -0.48 -8.12 14.86
CA GLU A 139 -1.15 -8.13 16.15
C GLU A 139 -1.46 -6.74 16.66
N ARG A 140 -0.50 -5.82 16.63
CA ARG A 140 -0.72 -4.44 17.05
C ARG A 140 -1.75 -3.76 16.19
N PHE A 141 -1.71 -4.00 14.89
CA PHE A 141 -2.67 -3.41 13.96
C PHE A 141 -4.09 -3.90 14.26
N LEU A 142 -4.26 -5.19 14.50
CA LEU A 142 -5.59 -5.76 14.75
C LEU A 142 -6.19 -5.32 16.08
N THR A 143 -5.35 -4.92 17.05
CA THR A 143 -5.82 -4.45 18.35
C THR A 143 -5.95 -2.93 18.43
N ALA A 144 -5.61 -2.24 17.39
CA ALA A 144 -5.70 -0.77 17.35
C ALA A 144 -7.15 -0.27 17.21
#